data_0deb3ba0263a45c87812293edf5b9e0f
#
_entry.id   0deb3ba0263a45c87812293edf5b9e0f
#
_cell.length_a   1.000
_cell.length_b   1.000
_cell.length_c   1.000
_cell.angle_alpha   90.00
_cell.angle_beta   90.00
_cell.angle_gamma   90.00
#
_symmetry.space_group_name_H-M   'P 1'
#
loop_
_entity.id
_entity.type
_entity.pdbx_description
1 polymer ?
#
loop_
_entity_poly.entity_id
_entity_poly.type
_entity_poly.pdbx_seq_one_letter_code
_entity_poly.pdbx_strand_id
1 'polypeptide(L)'
;MVGYAAVALLNTTEGTWAYALPLIIAAMVYLNERLMKIINSVFLLVNIVRLMLSFAPHASAALANKVLALFVLLLVAYASISITRMLVLFFDENMTEITEAADKQKKNHDQMLLVAENISRHFEEAMTVLDSLENSIEVSHSSIQEIADSTESTAEAIQKQ
;
A
#
# COMPACT_ATOMS: atom_id res chain seq x y z
N MET A 1 29.69 -9.78 -7.05
CA MET A 1 30.16 -11.01 -6.47
C MET A 1 31.53 -11.44 -7.03
N VAL A 2 31.65 -11.70 -8.34
CA VAL A 2 32.92 -12.11 -8.97
C VAL A 2 34.05 -11.10 -8.72
N GLY A 3 33.77 -9.79 -8.84
CA GLY A 3 34.74 -8.73 -8.58
C GLY A 3 35.27 -8.73 -7.13
N TYR A 4 34.38 -8.94 -6.14
CA TYR A 4 34.79 -9.06 -4.74
C TYR A 4 35.69 -10.28 -4.53
N ALA A 5 35.29 -11.45 -5.06
CA ALA A 5 36.09 -12.67 -4.93
C ALA A 5 37.49 -12.50 -5.55
N ALA A 6 37.59 -11.90 -6.74
CA ALA A 6 38.86 -11.59 -7.40
C ALA A 6 39.74 -10.66 -6.54
N VAL A 7 39.15 -9.53 -6.04
CA VAL A 7 39.89 -8.60 -5.18
C VAL A 7 40.30 -9.24 -3.87
N ALA A 8 39.42 -10.02 -3.24
CA ALA A 8 39.72 -10.68 -1.95
C ALA A 8 40.80 -11.76 -2.04
N LEU A 9 40.89 -12.48 -3.16
CA LEU A 9 41.88 -13.52 -3.37
C LEU A 9 43.24 -12.99 -3.86
N LEU A 10 43.21 -11.93 -4.69
CA LEU A 10 44.44 -11.36 -5.28
C LEU A 10 45.09 -10.31 -4.37
N ASN A 11 44.30 -9.63 -3.50
CA ASN A 11 44.82 -8.58 -2.66
C ASN A 11 45.19 -9.11 -1.26
N THR A 12 46.45 -8.89 -0.85
CA THR A 12 47.01 -9.34 0.42
C THR A 12 46.75 -8.35 1.58
N THR A 13 46.14 -7.19 1.33
CA THR A 13 45.88 -6.20 2.37
C THR A 13 44.87 -6.69 3.41
N GLU A 14 45.11 -6.40 4.68
CA GLU A 14 44.32 -6.90 5.82
C GLU A 14 42.86 -6.43 5.83
N GLY A 15 42.54 -5.26 5.27
CA GLY A 15 41.19 -4.66 5.27
C GLY A 15 40.25 -5.11 4.16
N THR A 16 40.67 -6.02 3.28
CA THR A 16 39.87 -6.40 2.07
C THR A 16 38.51 -7.01 2.39
N TRP A 17 38.33 -7.62 3.56
CA TRP A 17 37.07 -8.18 4.02
C TRP A 17 35.99 -7.09 4.19
N ALA A 18 36.39 -5.86 4.52
CA ALA A 18 35.46 -4.76 4.76
C ALA A 18 34.69 -4.32 3.48
N TYR A 19 35.22 -4.61 2.28
CA TYR A 19 34.52 -4.37 1.03
C TYR A 19 33.27 -5.23 0.86
N ALA A 20 33.08 -6.29 1.66
CA ALA A 20 31.85 -7.05 1.70
C ALA A 20 30.68 -6.24 2.30
N LEU A 21 30.92 -5.33 3.25
CA LEU A 21 29.90 -4.61 4.00
C LEU A 21 28.98 -3.75 3.12
N PRO A 22 29.50 -2.86 2.23
CA PRO A 22 28.66 -2.10 1.32
C PRO A 22 27.83 -2.97 0.40
N LEU A 23 28.37 -4.10 -0.05
CA LEU A 23 27.66 -5.02 -0.93
C LEU A 23 26.55 -5.78 -0.20
N ILE A 24 26.75 -6.14 1.06
CA ILE A 24 25.73 -6.75 1.92
C ILE A 24 24.60 -5.74 2.16
N ILE A 25 24.93 -4.48 2.50
CA ILE A 25 23.96 -3.42 2.73
C ILE A 25 23.14 -3.15 1.45
N ALA A 26 23.79 -3.04 0.29
CA ALA A 26 23.10 -2.87 -0.98
C ALA A 26 22.18 -4.06 -1.31
N ALA A 27 22.58 -5.28 -0.97
CA ALA A 27 21.78 -6.47 -1.19
C ALA A 27 20.55 -6.54 -0.28
N MET A 28 20.59 -5.94 0.92
CA MET A 28 19.44 -5.87 1.84
C MET A 28 18.25 -5.10 1.25
N VAL A 29 18.50 -4.13 0.36
CA VAL A 29 17.46 -3.35 -0.32
C VAL A 29 16.53 -4.22 -1.18
N TYR A 30 17.03 -5.36 -1.67
CA TYR A 30 16.20 -6.29 -2.46
C TYR A 30 15.18 -7.07 -1.64
N LEU A 31 15.21 -6.99 -0.31
CA LEU A 31 14.28 -7.64 0.62
C LEU A 31 14.06 -9.14 0.33
N ASN A 32 15.10 -9.83 -0.15
CA ASN A 32 15.02 -11.24 -0.50
C ASN A 32 15.93 -12.09 0.40
N GLU A 33 15.32 -12.83 1.33
CA GLU A 33 16.04 -13.67 2.30
C GLU A 33 16.92 -14.74 1.64
N ARG A 34 16.43 -15.34 0.53
CA ARG A 34 17.21 -16.37 -0.20
C ARG A 34 18.46 -15.76 -0.83
N LEU A 35 18.30 -14.59 -1.45
CA LEU A 35 19.40 -13.84 -2.04
C LEU A 35 20.44 -13.48 -0.97
N MET A 36 19.99 -12.99 0.20
CA MET A 36 20.86 -12.65 1.32
C MET A 36 21.64 -13.85 1.84
N LYS A 37 21.00 -15.01 1.99
CA LYS A 37 21.69 -16.25 2.40
C LYS A 37 22.79 -16.65 1.40
N ILE A 38 22.49 -16.59 0.10
CA ILE A 38 23.47 -16.91 -0.95
C ILE A 38 24.64 -15.93 -0.92
N ILE A 39 24.37 -14.62 -0.85
CA ILE A 39 25.38 -13.56 -0.82
C ILE A 39 26.31 -13.73 0.38
N ASN A 40 25.74 -13.88 1.58
CA ASN A 40 26.50 -14.07 2.80
C ASN A 40 27.32 -15.36 2.79
N SER A 41 26.74 -16.46 2.25
CA SER A 41 27.47 -17.73 2.11
C SER A 41 28.70 -17.61 1.18
N VAL A 42 28.58 -16.91 0.07
CA VAL A 42 29.70 -16.67 -0.86
C VAL A 42 30.75 -15.79 -0.19
N PHE A 43 30.40 -14.72 0.50
CA PHE A 43 31.37 -13.88 1.21
C PHE A 43 32.10 -14.65 2.29
N LEU A 44 31.38 -15.46 3.07
CA LEU A 44 31.97 -16.28 4.11
C LEU A 44 32.97 -17.31 3.51
N LEU A 45 32.54 -18.01 2.46
CA LEU A 45 33.36 -19.03 1.78
C LEU A 45 34.65 -18.42 1.22
N VAL A 46 34.56 -17.26 0.54
CA VAL A 46 35.75 -16.57 0.00
C VAL A 46 36.73 -16.19 1.13
N ASN A 47 36.22 -15.71 2.28
CA ASN A 47 37.08 -15.34 3.41
C ASN A 47 37.66 -16.58 4.13
N ILE A 48 36.93 -17.70 4.19
CA ILE A 48 37.48 -18.99 4.70
C ILE A 48 38.62 -19.50 3.80
N VAL A 49 38.39 -19.49 2.47
CA VAL A 49 39.47 -19.90 1.52
C VAL A 49 40.68 -19.00 1.68
N ARG A 50 40.51 -17.69 1.81
CA ARG A 50 41.58 -16.73 2.04
C ARG A 50 42.33 -17.02 3.36
N LEU A 51 41.59 -17.35 4.42
CA LEU A 51 42.21 -17.75 5.68
C LEU A 51 43.04 -19.00 5.50
N MET A 52 42.55 -20.03 4.81
CA MET A 52 43.28 -21.27 4.54
C MET A 52 44.56 -21.08 3.71
N LEU A 53 44.48 -20.23 2.67
CA LEU A 53 45.62 -19.87 1.83
C LEU A 53 46.71 -19.08 2.60
N SER A 54 46.35 -18.47 3.72
CA SER A 54 47.25 -17.63 4.54
C SER A 54 47.92 -18.39 5.70
N PHE A 55 47.73 -19.69 5.82
CA PHE A 55 48.40 -20.53 6.81
C PHE A 55 49.90 -20.69 6.46
N ALA A 56 50.66 -19.58 6.57
CA ALA A 56 52.12 -19.64 6.54
C ALA A 56 52.63 -19.72 7.99
N PRO A 57 53.70 -20.51 8.28
CA PRO A 57 54.06 -20.91 9.64
C PRO A 57 54.62 -19.81 10.56
N HIS A 58 54.64 -18.53 10.17
CA HIS A 58 55.33 -17.48 10.94
C HIS A 58 54.55 -16.19 11.25
N ALA A 59 53.20 -16.18 11.19
CA ALA A 59 52.42 -14.93 11.39
C ALA A 59 51.25 -15.07 12.37
N SER A 60 51.52 -15.25 13.66
CA SER A 60 50.47 -15.39 14.68
C SER A 60 49.54 -14.15 14.82
N ALA A 61 50.10 -12.95 14.68
CA ALA A 61 49.32 -11.72 14.76
C ALA A 61 48.40 -11.52 13.51
N ALA A 62 48.90 -11.84 12.32
CA ALA A 62 48.09 -11.78 11.09
C ALA A 62 46.97 -12.84 11.09
N LEU A 63 47.20 -13.99 11.73
CA LEU A 63 46.18 -15.01 11.90
C LEU A 63 45.05 -14.55 12.82
N ALA A 64 45.38 -13.92 13.95
CA ALA A 64 44.38 -13.37 14.90
C ALA A 64 43.47 -12.35 14.23
N ASN A 65 44.01 -11.41 13.44
CA ASN A 65 43.23 -10.41 12.71
C ASN A 65 42.29 -11.06 11.67
N LYS A 66 42.72 -12.14 10.99
CA LYS A 66 41.89 -12.84 10.01
C LYS A 66 40.76 -13.63 10.66
N VAL A 67 41.03 -14.26 11.81
CA VAL A 67 39.99 -14.94 12.60
C VAL A 67 38.98 -13.94 13.13
N LEU A 68 39.41 -12.77 13.63
CA LEU A 68 38.54 -11.70 14.07
C LEU A 68 37.67 -11.18 12.91
N ALA A 69 38.25 -10.96 11.74
CA ALA A 69 37.50 -10.52 10.55
C ALA A 69 36.44 -11.54 10.14
N LEU A 70 36.73 -12.82 10.22
CA LEU A 70 35.78 -13.90 9.93
C LEU A 70 34.64 -13.93 10.94
N PHE A 71 34.95 -13.71 12.22
CA PHE A 71 33.95 -13.62 13.27
C PHE A 71 33.01 -12.40 13.06
N VAL A 72 33.58 -11.23 12.72
CA VAL A 72 32.81 -10.03 12.40
C VAL A 72 31.90 -10.28 11.18
N LEU A 73 32.40 -10.91 10.12
CA LEU A 73 31.58 -11.26 8.95
C LEU A 73 30.45 -12.23 9.29
N LEU A 74 30.65 -13.18 10.18
CA LEU A 74 29.59 -14.07 10.67
C LEU A 74 28.50 -13.30 11.40
N LEU A 75 28.88 -12.37 12.29
CA LEU A 75 27.92 -11.51 12.98
C LEU A 75 27.14 -10.64 12.01
N VAL A 76 27.81 -10.03 11.03
CA VAL A 76 27.16 -9.20 10.01
C VAL A 76 26.24 -10.05 9.12
N ALA A 77 26.64 -11.26 8.76
CA ALA A 77 25.82 -12.19 7.99
C ALA A 77 24.53 -12.56 8.76
N TYR A 78 24.68 -12.89 10.05
CA TYR A 78 23.53 -13.18 10.90
C TYR A 78 22.60 -11.96 11.05
N ALA A 79 23.14 -10.78 11.36
CA ALA A 79 22.39 -9.56 11.51
C ALA A 79 21.66 -9.17 10.21
N SER A 80 22.35 -9.26 9.06
CA SER A 80 21.74 -8.89 7.77
C SER A 80 20.60 -9.81 7.37
N ILE A 81 20.70 -11.12 7.63
CA ILE A 81 19.60 -12.07 7.39
C ILE A 81 18.42 -11.78 8.32
N SER A 82 18.70 -11.53 9.62
CA SER A 82 17.66 -11.23 10.62
C SER A 82 16.92 -9.94 10.30
N ILE A 83 17.64 -8.87 9.95
CA ILE A 83 17.07 -7.59 9.56
C ILE A 83 16.26 -7.72 8.27
N THR A 84 16.78 -8.41 7.25
CA THR A 84 16.05 -8.64 6.00
C THR A 84 14.74 -9.38 6.25
N ARG A 85 14.78 -10.43 7.09
CA ARG A 85 13.57 -11.17 7.46
C ARG A 85 12.55 -10.29 8.18
N MET A 86 12.99 -9.47 9.13
CA MET A 86 12.13 -8.56 9.87
C MET A 86 11.50 -7.50 8.94
N LEU A 87 12.30 -6.96 8.01
CA LEU A 87 11.81 -6.00 7.01
C LEU A 87 10.78 -6.63 6.08
N VAL A 88 11.01 -7.86 5.60
CA VAL A 88 10.05 -8.57 4.73
C VAL A 88 8.72 -8.76 5.45
N LEU A 89 8.74 -9.21 6.72
CA LEU A 89 7.51 -9.38 7.51
C LEU A 89 6.78 -8.06 7.72
N PHE A 90 7.52 -7.00 8.05
CA PHE A 90 6.95 -5.66 8.23
C PHE A 90 6.31 -5.13 6.94
N PHE A 91 6.96 -5.31 5.78
CA PHE A 91 6.39 -4.90 4.50
C PHE A 91 5.16 -5.71 4.12
N ASP A 92 5.16 -7.01 4.39
CA ASP A 92 4.02 -7.89 4.10
C ASP A 92 2.80 -7.51 4.95
N GLU A 93 3.01 -7.25 6.25
CA GLU A 93 1.97 -6.78 7.16
C GLU A 93 1.39 -5.43 6.72
N ASN A 94 2.26 -4.43 6.45
CA ASN A 94 1.81 -3.11 5.97
C ASN A 94 1.10 -3.19 4.61
N MET A 95 1.57 -4.04 3.69
CA MET A 95 0.92 -4.21 2.39
C MET A 95 -0.47 -4.82 2.53
N THR A 96 -0.64 -5.75 3.46
CA THR A 96 -1.94 -6.34 3.78
C THR A 96 -2.90 -5.27 4.32
N GLU A 97 -2.46 -4.44 5.27
CA GLU A 97 -3.27 -3.33 5.80
C GLU A 97 -3.66 -2.31 4.72
N ILE A 98 -2.71 -1.95 3.84
CA ILE A 98 -2.97 -1.03 2.72
C ILE A 98 -4.01 -1.63 1.76
N THR A 99 -3.92 -2.92 1.46
CA THR A 99 -4.84 -3.61 0.57
C THR A 99 -6.25 -3.67 1.18
N GLU A 100 -6.36 -4.01 2.46
CA GLU A 100 -7.64 -4.01 3.19
C GLU A 100 -8.27 -2.62 3.26
N ALA A 101 -7.46 -1.58 3.51
CA ALA A 101 -7.93 -0.19 3.51
C ALA A 101 -8.43 0.25 2.13
N ALA A 102 -7.73 -0.13 1.07
CA ALA A 102 -8.13 0.15 -0.32
C ALA A 102 -9.44 -0.55 -0.69
N ASP A 103 -9.62 -1.81 -0.31
CA ASP A 103 -10.85 -2.57 -0.55
C ASP A 103 -12.03 -1.97 0.23
N LYS A 104 -11.82 -1.57 1.47
CA LYS A 104 -12.82 -0.87 2.27
C LYS A 104 -13.22 0.48 1.66
N GLN A 105 -12.24 1.23 1.18
CA GLN A 105 -12.48 2.51 0.50
C GLN A 105 -13.27 2.31 -0.79
N LYS A 106 -12.94 1.30 -1.59
CA LYS A 106 -13.68 0.94 -2.80
C LYS A 106 -15.14 0.59 -2.47
N LYS A 107 -15.36 -0.27 -1.47
CA LYS A 107 -16.70 -0.63 -1.02
C LYS A 107 -17.52 0.57 -0.56
N ASN A 108 -16.91 1.49 0.19
CA ASN A 108 -17.56 2.73 0.60
C ASN A 108 -17.93 3.61 -0.59
N HIS A 109 -17.04 3.69 -1.59
CA HIS A 109 -17.29 4.44 -2.82
C HIS A 109 -18.49 3.86 -3.60
N ASP A 110 -18.53 2.53 -3.76
CA ASP A 110 -19.64 1.85 -4.43
C ASP A 110 -20.97 2.08 -3.68
N GLN A 111 -20.96 2.06 -2.35
CA GLN A 111 -22.13 2.39 -1.54
C GLN A 111 -22.57 3.85 -1.72
N MET A 112 -21.62 4.79 -1.79
CA MET A 112 -21.94 6.21 -2.04
C MET A 112 -22.57 6.42 -3.41
N LEU A 113 -22.12 5.70 -4.44
CA LEU A 113 -22.73 5.74 -5.77
C LEU A 113 -24.19 5.25 -5.74
N LEU A 114 -24.46 4.13 -5.06
CA LEU A 114 -25.82 3.62 -4.89
C LEU A 114 -26.73 4.60 -4.14
N VAL A 115 -26.20 5.26 -3.11
CA VAL A 115 -26.96 6.29 -2.37
C VAL A 115 -27.24 7.49 -3.27
N ALA A 116 -26.26 7.96 -4.05
CA ALA A 116 -26.44 9.07 -4.98
C ALA A 116 -27.49 8.75 -6.05
N GLU A 117 -27.46 7.54 -6.60
CA GLU A 117 -28.48 7.07 -7.57
C GLU A 117 -29.87 7.03 -6.97
N ASN A 118 -30.01 6.50 -5.75
CA ASN A 118 -31.30 6.50 -5.04
C ASN A 118 -31.80 7.91 -4.75
N ILE A 119 -30.94 8.82 -4.35
CA ILE A 119 -31.29 10.23 -4.14
C ILE A 119 -31.79 10.86 -5.45
N SER A 120 -31.08 10.64 -6.56
CA SER A 120 -31.47 11.15 -7.89
C SER A 120 -32.85 10.63 -8.28
N ARG A 121 -33.11 9.35 -8.10
CA ARG A 121 -34.42 8.76 -8.38
C ARG A 121 -35.53 9.36 -7.52
N HIS A 122 -35.30 9.57 -6.22
CA HIS A 122 -36.30 10.20 -5.35
C HIS A 122 -36.54 11.64 -5.71
N PHE A 123 -35.57 12.38 -6.23
CA PHE A 123 -35.78 13.72 -6.76
C PHE A 123 -36.66 13.68 -8.01
N GLU A 124 -36.48 12.74 -8.93
CA GLU A 124 -37.34 12.58 -10.10
C GLU A 124 -38.77 12.22 -9.71
N GLU A 125 -38.94 11.31 -8.74
CA GLU A 125 -40.26 10.98 -8.19
C GLU A 125 -40.93 12.20 -7.53
N ALA A 126 -40.21 12.98 -6.76
CA ALA A 126 -40.71 14.20 -6.12
C ALA A 126 -41.10 15.26 -7.15
N MET A 127 -40.34 15.44 -8.21
CA MET A 127 -40.71 16.35 -9.31
C MET A 127 -42.03 15.92 -9.99
N THR A 128 -42.21 14.62 -10.26
CA THR A 128 -43.43 14.08 -10.84
C THR A 128 -44.64 14.34 -9.93
N VAL A 129 -44.45 14.20 -8.61
CA VAL A 129 -45.51 14.51 -7.63
C VAL A 129 -45.83 16.01 -7.61
N LEU A 130 -44.82 16.87 -7.71
CA LEU A 130 -45.02 18.33 -7.78
C LEU A 130 -45.80 18.74 -9.03
N ASP A 131 -45.48 18.20 -10.21
CA ASP A 131 -46.22 18.44 -11.45
C ASP A 131 -47.67 17.99 -11.32
N SER A 132 -47.94 16.85 -10.69
CA SER A 132 -49.29 16.34 -10.43
C SER A 132 -50.05 17.25 -9.45
N LEU A 133 -49.38 17.81 -8.46
CA LEU A 133 -49.93 18.73 -7.50
C LEU A 133 -50.31 20.08 -8.17
N GLU A 134 -49.41 20.60 -9.02
CA GLU A 134 -49.66 21.81 -9.81
C GLU A 134 -50.93 21.67 -10.66
N ASN A 135 -51.04 20.56 -11.40
CA ASN A 135 -52.25 20.27 -12.20
C ASN A 135 -53.51 20.16 -11.32
N SER A 136 -53.40 19.54 -10.13
CA SER A 136 -54.52 19.44 -9.20
C SER A 136 -54.97 20.81 -8.65
N ILE A 137 -54.01 21.72 -8.43
CA ILE A 137 -54.27 23.09 -8.01
C ILE A 137 -54.98 23.85 -9.14
N GLU A 138 -54.57 23.71 -10.39
CA GLU A 138 -55.17 24.35 -11.54
C GLU A 138 -56.63 23.89 -11.72
N VAL A 139 -56.89 22.57 -11.63
CA VAL A 139 -58.25 21.99 -11.67
C VAL A 139 -59.12 22.52 -10.51
N SER A 140 -58.52 22.59 -9.30
CA SER A 140 -59.25 23.14 -8.13
C SER A 140 -59.58 24.61 -8.31
N HIS A 141 -58.66 25.40 -8.86
CA HIS A 141 -58.91 26.83 -9.14
C HIS A 141 -60.03 27.02 -10.17
N SER A 142 -60.01 26.23 -11.25
CA SER A 142 -61.12 26.24 -12.24
C SER A 142 -62.46 25.88 -11.61
N SER A 143 -62.50 24.87 -10.75
CA SER A 143 -63.72 24.46 -10.06
C SER A 143 -64.25 25.54 -9.09
N ILE A 144 -63.35 26.24 -8.40
CA ILE A 144 -63.72 27.38 -7.53
C ILE A 144 -64.32 28.51 -8.36
N GLN A 145 -63.75 28.79 -9.54
CA GLN A 145 -64.27 29.81 -10.44
C GLN A 145 -65.68 29.46 -10.93
N GLU A 146 -65.95 28.21 -11.35
CA GLU A 146 -67.29 27.74 -11.76
C GLU A 146 -68.28 27.83 -10.61
N ILE A 147 -67.87 27.51 -9.37
CA ILE A 147 -68.77 27.68 -8.20
C ILE A 147 -69.10 29.15 -7.96
N ALA A 148 -68.11 30.04 -8.10
CA ALA A 148 -68.32 31.47 -7.94
C ALA A 148 -69.33 32.00 -8.95
N ASP A 149 -69.17 31.67 -10.24
CA ASP A 149 -70.04 32.06 -11.34
C ASP A 149 -71.48 31.52 -11.16
N SER A 150 -71.60 30.25 -10.72
CA SER A 150 -72.88 29.60 -10.42
C SER A 150 -73.58 30.25 -9.23
N THR A 151 -72.83 30.68 -8.20
CA THR A 151 -73.30 31.34 -7.01
C THR A 151 -73.89 32.76 -7.38
N GLU A 152 -73.13 33.49 -8.22
CA GLU A 152 -73.56 34.79 -8.72
C GLU A 152 -74.85 34.69 -9.53
N SER A 153 -74.90 33.71 -10.45
CA SER A 153 -76.13 33.44 -11.24
C SER A 153 -77.31 33.08 -10.39
N THR A 154 -77.09 32.28 -9.33
CA THR A 154 -78.14 31.91 -8.38
C THR A 154 -78.66 33.15 -7.58
N ALA A 155 -77.76 34.02 -7.14
CA ALA A 155 -78.07 35.25 -6.44
C ALA A 155 -78.91 36.21 -7.31
N GLU A 156 -78.50 36.34 -8.58
CA GLU A 156 -79.29 37.13 -9.55
C GLU A 156 -80.73 36.58 -9.77
N ALA A 157 -80.83 35.24 -9.85
CA ALA A 157 -82.17 34.62 -10.03
C ALA A 157 -83.05 34.81 -8.82
N ILE A 158 -82.54 34.80 -7.62
CA ILE A 158 -83.23 35.06 -6.36
C ILE A 158 -83.71 36.55 -6.31
N GLN A 159 -82.90 37.48 -6.81
CA GLN A 159 -83.19 38.90 -6.79
C GLN A 159 -84.29 39.28 -7.80
N LYS A 160 -84.53 38.46 -8.83
CA LYS A 160 -85.58 38.65 -9.84
C LYS A 160 -86.92 38.03 -9.48
N GLN A 161 -86.98 37.24 -8.42
CA GLN A 161 -88.26 36.73 -7.85
C GLN A 161 -88.85 37.70 -6.84
#